data_869dceaa2edb9f5210b50f2e87ae1026
#
_entry.id   869dceaa2edb9f5210b50f2e87ae1026
#
_cell.length_a   1.000
_cell.length_b   1.000
_cell.length_c   1.000
_cell.angle_alpha   90.00
_cell.angle_beta   90.00
_cell.angle_gamma   90.00
#
_symmetry.space_group_name_H-M   'P 1'
#
loop_
_entity.id
_entity.type
_entity.pdbx_description
1 polymer ?
#
loop_
_entity_poly.entity_id
_entity_poly.type
_entity_poly.pdbx_seq_one_letter_code
_entity_poly.pdbx_strand_id
1 'polypeptide(L)'
;QFEAQMAMMKAAGEYMNQKYGQPLVQVEIKESYRNMKEILKDQEWIVDLAKQAITEAGLQPWVEKVRGGTDGARLTFMGLPCPNLGTGGANCHGRYEVCSIQEMHKVVEILLNIVKATVNLKK
;
A
#
# COMPACT_ATOMS: atom_id res chain seq x y z
N GLN A 1 -0.12 -13.29 11.11
CA GLN A 1 -0.44 -14.10 9.91
C GLN A 1 0.77 -14.18 8.95
N PHE A 2 1.43 -13.07 8.61
CA PHE A 2 2.60 -13.03 7.73
C PHE A 2 3.79 -13.84 8.28
N GLU A 3 4.15 -13.64 9.55
CA GLU A 3 5.21 -14.39 10.23
C GLU A 3 4.95 -15.91 10.22
N ALA A 4 3.69 -16.31 10.42
CA ALA A 4 3.31 -17.72 10.37
C ALA A 4 3.48 -18.32 8.97
N GLN A 5 3.20 -17.57 7.92
CA GLN A 5 3.43 -18.01 6.54
C GLN A 5 4.93 -18.18 6.25
N MET A 6 5.76 -17.26 6.69
CA MET A 6 7.22 -17.39 6.54
C MET A 6 7.76 -18.62 7.26
N ALA A 7 7.31 -18.86 8.51
CA ALA A 7 7.68 -20.03 9.28
C ALA A 7 7.25 -21.33 8.58
N MET A 8 6.06 -21.38 8.04
CA MET A 8 5.54 -22.53 7.29
C MET A 8 6.39 -22.83 6.05
N MET A 9 6.80 -21.81 5.28
CA MET A 9 7.66 -21.99 4.11
C MET A 9 9.02 -22.56 4.48
N LYS A 10 9.64 -22.08 5.56
CA LYS A 10 10.90 -22.61 6.08
C LYS A 10 10.75 -24.09 6.51
N ALA A 11 9.73 -24.37 7.31
CA ALA A 11 9.45 -25.73 7.78
C ALA A 11 9.19 -26.70 6.61
N ALA A 12 8.51 -26.26 5.55
CA ALA A 12 8.30 -27.09 4.36
C ALA A 12 9.64 -27.43 3.65
N GLY A 13 10.55 -26.46 3.53
CA GLY A 13 11.89 -26.70 2.97
C GLY A 13 12.71 -27.68 3.83
N GLU A 14 12.69 -27.50 5.13
CA GLU A 14 13.36 -28.41 6.09
C GLU A 14 12.79 -29.83 6.03
N TYR A 15 11.47 -29.97 5.99
CA TYR A 15 10.80 -31.26 5.84
C TYR A 15 11.27 -32.00 4.57
N MET A 16 11.35 -31.29 3.44
CA MET A 16 11.80 -31.91 2.19
C MET A 16 13.26 -32.38 2.28
N ASN A 17 14.14 -31.59 2.88
CA ASN A 17 15.54 -31.95 3.07
C ASN A 17 15.70 -33.18 3.98
N GLN A 18 14.93 -33.24 5.06
CA GLN A 18 14.93 -34.40 5.96
C GLN A 18 14.40 -35.66 5.26
N LYS A 19 13.30 -35.54 4.53
CA LYS A 19 12.66 -36.65 3.81
C LYS A 19 13.61 -37.32 2.81
N TYR A 20 14.43 -36.53 2.14
CA TYR A 20 15.36 -37.07 1.12
C TYR A 20 16.79 -37.22 1.63
N GLY A 21 17.08 -36.89 2.88
CA GLY A 21 18.40 -37.05 3.50
C GLY A 21 19.51 -36.19 2.90
N GLN A 22 19.14 -35.09 2.18
CA GLN A 22 20.10 -34.21 1.53
C GLN A 22 19.50 -32.80 1.35
N PRO A 23 20.34 -31.75 1.26
CA PRO A 23 19.88 -30.36 1.17
C PRO A 23 19.42 -30.01 -0.25
N LEU A 24 18.24 -30.48 -0.65
CA LEU A 24 17.63 -30.24 -1.97
C LEU A 24 16.93 -28.91 -2.09
N VAL A 25 16.44 -28.36 -0.97
CA VAL A 25 15.63 -27.14 -0.95
C VAL A 25 16.28 -26.10 -0.04
N GLN A 26 16.59 -24.96 -0.62
CA GLN A 26 16.98 -23.77 0.12
C GLN A 26 15.85 -22.75 0.07
N VAL A 27 15.35 -22.32 1.23
CA VAL A 27 14.30 -21.30 1.32
C VAL A 27 14.92 -19.98 1.72
N GLU A 28 14.95 -19.03 0.79
CA GLU A 28 15.34 -17.66 1.03
C GLU A 28 14.07 -16.77 1.07
N ILE A 29 13.87 -16.04 2.17
CA ILE A 29 12.74 -15.14 2.33
C ILE A 29 13.27 -13.72 2.40
N LYS A 30 12.89 -12.89 1.42
CA LYS A 30 13.19 -11.46 1.38
C LYS A 30 11.90 -10.67 1.61
N GLU A 31 11.87 -9.89 2.68
CA GLU A 31 10.80 -8.92 2.88
C GLU A 31 10.93 -7.78 1.88
N SER A 32 9.91 -7.63 1.01
CA SER A 32 9.86 -6.52 0.05
C SER A 32 8.99 -5.38 0.54
N TYR A 33 7.85 -5.71 1.18
CA TYR A 33 6.85 -4.75 1.61
C TYR A 33 6.22 -5.17 2.94
N ARG A 34 6.02 -4.19 3.81
CA ARG A 34 5.20 -4.31 5.03
C ARG A 34 3.95 -3.45 4.92
N ASN A 35 2.98 -3.71 5.78
CA ASN A 35 1.78 -2.90 5.83
C ASN A 35 2.12 -1.51 6.39
N MET A 36 2.03 -0.48 5.56
CA MET A 36 2.34 0.90 5.97
C MET A 36 1.47 1.40 7.12
N LYS A 37 0.33 0.75 7.40
CA LYS A 37 -0.53 1.08 8.55
C LYS A 37 0.22 0.98 9.88
N GLU A 38 1.26 0.15 9.98
CA GLU A 38 2.09 0.05 11.17
C GLU A 38 2.73 1.38 11.57
N ILE A 39 3.06 2.21 10.57
CA ILE A 39 3.63 3.56 10.76
C ILE A 39 2.53 4.63 10.70
N LEU A 40 1.61 4.51 9.73
CA LEU A 40 0.57 5.53 9.50
C LEU A 40 -0.42 5.66 10.66
N LYS A 41 -0.57 4.64 11.51
CA LYS A 41 -1.43 4.73 12.72
C LYS A 41 -1.01 5.87 13.67
N ASP A 42 0.27 6.25 13.65
CA ASP A 42 0.80 7.34 14.46
C ASP A 42 0.83 8.68 13.67
N GLN A 43 0.34 8.67 12.43
CA GLN A 43 0.30 9.78 11.47
C GLN A 43 -1.08 9.89 10.80
N GLU A 44 -2.16 9.62 11.55
CA GLU A 44 -3.54 9.56 11.01
C GLU A 44 -3.97 10.87 10.34
N TRP A 45 -3.41 12.01 10.78
CA TRP A 45 -3.70 13.30 10.20
C TRP A 45 -3.48 13.39 8.68
N ILE A 46 -2.49 12.62 8.14
CA ILE A 46 -2.21 12.58 6.69
C ILE A 46 -3.37 11.90 5.95
N VAL A 47 -3.89 10.83 6.53
CA VAL A 47 -5.01 10.07 5.97
C VAL A 47 -6.29 10.91 6.07
N ASP A 48 -6.49 11.62 7.16
CA ASP A 48 -7.67 12.46 7.36
C ASP A 48 -7.65 13.68 6.43
N LEU A 49 -6.48 14.27 6.19
CA LEU A 49 -6.31 15.32 5.18
C LEU A 49 -6.73 14.82 3.79
N ALA A 50 -6.30 13.62 3.41
CA ALA A 50 -6.70 13.02 2.13
C ALA A 50 -8.21 12.76 2.07
N LYS A 51 -8.82 12.24 3.14
CA LYS A 51 -10.28 12.03 3.22
C LYS A 51 -11.05 13.34 3.08
N GLN A 52 -10.59 14.40 3.75
CA GLN A 52 -11.19 15.73 3.63
C GLN A 52 -11.14 16.23 2.19
N ALA A 53 -9.96 16.14 1.54
CA ALA A 53 -9.79 16.58 0.16
C ALA A 53 -10.67 15.80 -0.84
N ILE A 54 -10.89 14.50 -0.59
CA ILE A 54 -11.82 13.66 -1.36
C ILE A 54 -13.26 14.14 -1.17
N THR A 55 -13.66 14.44 0.07
CA THR A 55 -14.99 14.95 0.38
C THR A 55 -15.23 16.32 -0.27
N GLU A 56 -14.25 17.21 -0.24
CA GLU A 56 -14.32 18.53 -0.89
C GLU A 56 -14.43 18.43 -2.41
N ALA A 57 -13.90 17.36 -3.02
CA ALA A 57 -14.10 17.05 -4.43
C ALA A 57 -15.47 16.43 -4.75
N GLY A 58 -16.36 16.32 -3.75
CA GLY A 58 -17.71 15.78 -3.89
C GLY A 58 -17.80 14.26 -3.93
N LEU A 59 -16.77 13.57 -3.46
CA LEU A 59 -16.72 12.11 -3.38
C LEU A 59 -16.77 11.62 -1.93
N GLN A 60 -17.22 10.38 -1.75
CA GLN A 60 -17.16 9.72 -0.45
C GLN A 60 -15.81 9.01 -0.31
N PRO A 61 -15.00 9.33 0.72
CA PRO A 61 -13.72 8.66 0.93
C PRO A 61 -13.93 7.20 1.34
N TRP A 62 -13.19 6.32 0.71
CA TRP A 62 -13.17 4.90 1.00
C TRP A 62 -11.74 4.47 1.31
N VAL A 63 -11.56 3.73 2.40
CA VAL A 63 -10.25 3.19 2.79
C VAL A 63 -10.28 1.67 2.67
N GLU A 64 -9.44 1.14 1.82
CA GLU A 64 -9.36 -0.29 1.61
C GLU A 64 -7.92 -0.81 1.69
N LYS A 65 -7.80 -2.13 1.78
CA LYS A 65 -6.52 -2.82 1.77
C LYS A 65 -6.04 -3.00 0.34
N VAL A 66 -4.88 -2.47 0.02
CA VAL A 66 -4.23 -2.76 -1.26
C VAL A 66 -3.55 -4.13 -1.18
N ARG A 67 -3.79 -4.94 -2.19
CA ARG A 67 -3.14 -6.24 -2.37
C ARG A 67 -1.82 -6.03 -3.11
N GLY A 68 -0.72 -6.39 -2.46
CA GLY A 68 0.63 -6.22 -3.00
C GLY A 68 1.38 -5.06 -2.34
N GLY A 69 2.56 -4.77 -2.84
CA GLY A 69 3.39 -3.68 -2.36
C GLY A 69 3.28 -2.43 -3.23
N THR A 70 3.57 -1.29 -2.64
CA THR A 70 3.63 0.00 -3.33
C THR A 70 4.90 0.75 -2.93
N ASP A 71 5.35 1.67 -3.76
CA ASP A 71 6.50 2.53 -3.42
C ASP A 71 6.21 3.37 -2.18
N GLY A 72 4.95 3.79 -1.98
CA GLY A 72 4.51 4.48 -0.78
C GLY A 72 4.75 3.66 0.49
N ALA A 73 4.58 2.34 0.44
CA ALA A 73 4.91 1.49 1.58
C ALA A 73 6.41 1.54 1.91
N ARG A 74 7.29 1.44 0.91
CA ARG A 74 8.74 1.56 1.12
C ARG A 74 9.14 2.91 1.67
N LEU A 75 8.64 4.00 1.07
CA LEU A 75 8.91 5.36 1.52
C LEU A 75 8.46 5.57 2.97
N THR A 76 7.30 5.03 3.34
CA THR A 76 6.78 5.11 4.71
C THR A 76 7.75 4.49 5.73
N PHE A 77 8.30 3.30 5.45
CA PHE A 77 9.29 2.67 6.32
C PHE A 77 10.68 3.32 6.27
N MET A 78 10.95 4.16 5.26
CA MET A 78 12.15 4.99 5.18
C MET A 78 12.01 6.34 5.92
N GLY A 79 10.87 6.58 6.57
CA GLY A 79 10.62 7.79 7.36
C GLY A 79 9.81 8.88 6.63
N LEU A 80 9.28 8.59 5.43
CA LEU A 80 8.36 9.47 4.71
C LEU A 80 6.97 8.83 4.68
N PRO A 81 6.06 9.17 5.61
CA PRO A 81 4.70 8.65 5.62
C PRO A 81 3.98 8.97 4.30
N CYS A 82 3.66 7.94 3.52
CA CYS A 82 3.21 8.09 2.14
C CYS A 82 2.02 7.15 1.86
N PRO A 83 0.79 7.52 2.29
CA PRO A 83 -0.40 6.75 1.95
C PRO A 83 -0.70 6.82 0.46
N ASN A 84 -1.30 5.76 -0.08
CA ASN A 84 -1.71 5.73 -1.48
C ASN A 84 -3.05 6.42 -1.67
N LEU A 85 -3.20 7.10 -2.81
CA LEU A 85 -4.48 7.60 -3.31
C LEU A 85 -4.97 6.74 -4.48
N GLY A 86 -6.29 6.61 -4.62
CA GLY A 86 -6.89 6.02 -5.82
C GLY A 86 -6.61 6.89 -7.05
N THR A 87 -6.41 6.25 -8.19
CA THR A 87 -6.09 6.90 -9.46
C THR A 87 -7.27 6.94 -10.43
N GLY A 88 -8.39 6.30 -10.07
CA GLY A 88 -9.52 6.08 -10.98
C GLY A 88 -9.26 4.96 -12.01
N GLY A 89 -8.25 4.13 -11.77
CA GLY A 89 -7.95 2.97 -12.59
C GLY A 89 -8.69 1.71 -12.13
N ALA A 90 -8.95 0.83 -13.08
CA ALA A 90 -9.52 -0.49 -12.83
C ALA A 90 -8.75 -1.58 -13.60
N ASN A 91 -8.83 -2.81 -13.11
CA ASN A 91 -8.16 -3.99 -13.68
C ASN A 91 -6.62 -3.84 -13.77
N CYS A 92 -6.00 -3.21 -12.76
CA CYS A 92 -4.57 -2.98 -12.69
C CYS A 92 -3.77 -4.27 -12.96
N HIS A 93 -2.71 -4.16 -13.77
CA HIS A 93 -1.87 -5.26 -14.24
C HIS A 93 -2.58 -6.27 -15.16
N GLY A 94 -3.80 -6.00 -15.59
CA GLY A 94 -4.57 -6.83 -16.49
C GLY A 94 -4.52 -6.33 -17.94
N ARG A 95 -4.81 -7.21 -18.91
CA ARG A 95 -4.90 -6.83 -20.34
C ARG A 95 -6.05 -5.86 -20.63
N TYR A 96 -6.98 -5.69 -19.71
CA TYR A 96 -8.13 -4.78 -19.78
C TYR A 96 -7.99 -3.65 -18.76
N GLU A 97 -6.77 -3.28 -18.41
CA GLU A 97 -6.51 -2.13 -17.55
C GLU A 97 -7.04 -0.86 -18.20
N VAL A 98 -7.81 -0.10 -17.46
CA VAL A 98 -8.44 1.14 -17.93
C VAL A 98 -8.34 2.23 -16.86
N CYS A 99 -8.42 3.48 -17.31
CA CYS A 99 -8.58 4.63 -16.44
C CYS A 99 -9.67 5.54 -17.01
N SER A 100 -10.61 5.94 -16.18
CA SER A 100 -11.68 6.87 -16.58
C SER A 100 -11.13 8.31 -16.61
N ILE A 101 -11.38 9.02 -17.70
CA ILE A 101 -10.99 10.44 -17.85
C ILE A 101 -11.66 11.29 -16.76
N GLN A 102 -12.90 11.01 -16.45
CA GLN A 102 -13.67 11.73 -15.41
C GLN A 102 -13.03 11.52 -14.02
N GLU A 103 -12.63 10.29 -13.71
CA GLU A 103 -11.97 9.98 -12.45
C GLU A 103 -10.56 10.56 -12.37
N MET A 104 -9.81 10.57 -13.48
CA MET A 104 -8.52 11.28 -13.56
C MET A 104 -8.67 12.77 -13.22
N HIS A 105 -9.68 13.45 -13.77
CA HIS A 105 -9.96 14.84 -13.44
C HIS A 105 -10.28 15.01 -11.94
N LYS A 106 -11.05 14.08 -11.36
CA LYS A 106 -11.35 14.10 -9.92
C LYS A 106 -10.10 13.92 -9.06
N VAL A 107 -9.18 13.04 -9.47
CA VAL A 107 -7.91 12.88 -8.77
C VAL A 107 -7.08 14.15 -8.80
N VAL A 108 -7.04 14.87 -9.92
CA VAL A 108 -6.37 16.18 -10.00
C VAL A 108 -7.01 17.18 -9.03
N GLU A 109 -8.33 17.25 -8.97
CA GLU A 109 -9.06 18.11 -8.03
C GLU A 109 -8.72 17.77 -6.57
N ILE A 110 -8.68 16.48 -6.22
CA ILE A 110 -8.29 16.00 -4.89
C ILE A 110 -6.86 16.43 -4.54
N LEU A 111 -5.92 16.24 -5.47
CA LEU A 111 -4.53 16.64 -5.27
C LEU A 111 -4.38 18.15 -5.02
N LEU A 112 -5.11 18.96 -5.77
CA LEU A 112 -5.14 20.40 -5.56
C LEU A 112 -5.73 20.78 -4.20
N ASN A 113 -6.76 20.09 -3.74
CA ASN A 113 -7.34 20.29 -2.41
C ASN A 113 -6.33 19.91 -1.30
N ILE A 114 -5.60 18.80 -1.46
CA ILE A 114 -4.54 18.41 -0.52
C ILE A 114 -3.46 19.51 -0.44
N VAL A 115 -2.99 20.00 -1.59
CA VAL A 115 -1.97 21.06 -1.63
C VAL A 115 -2.47 22.33 -0.95
N LYS A 116 -3.69 22.76 -1.20
CA LYS A 116 -4.31 23.93 -0.54
C LYS A 116 -4.42 23.73 0.97
N ALA A 117 -4.83 22.55 1.40
CA ALA A 117 -4.98 22.23 2.82
C ALA A 117 -3.61 22.21 3.53
N THR A 118 -2.57 21.68 2.89
CA THR A 118 -1.21 21.65 3.50
C THR A 118 -0.61 23.03 3.72
N VAL A 119 -0.92 24.01 2.87
CA VAL A 119 -0.48 25.40 3.07
C VAL A 119 -1.02 26.00 4.37
N ASN A 120 -2.21 25.55 4.80
CA ASN A 120 -2.87 26.03 6.01
C ASN A 120 -2.51 25.22 7.27
N LEU A 121 -1.75 24.12 7.14
CA LEU A 121 -1.22 23.42 8.30
C LEU A 121 -0.22 24.34 9.01
N LYS A 122 -0.61 24.86 10.17
CA LYS A 122 0.33 25.60 11.03
C LYS A 122 1.45 24.61 11.43
N LYS A 123 2.68 25.01 11.15
CA LYS A 123 3.89 24.35 11.68
C LYS A 123 3.93 24.38 13.18
#